data_4ae2a3ff8848a7dfaa9e0ce56313e19c
#
_entry.id   4ae2a3ff8848a7dfaa9e0ce56313e19c
#
_cell.length_a   1.000
_cell.length_b   1.000
_cell.length_c   1.000
_cell.angle_alpha   90.00
_cell.angle_beta   90.00
_cell.angle_gamma   90.00
#
_symmetry.space_group_name_H-M   'P 1'
#
loop_
_entity.id
_entity.type
_entity.pdbx_description
1 polymer ?
#
loop_
_entity_poly.entity_id
_entity_poly.type
_entity_poly.pdbx_seq_one_letter_code
_entity_poly.pdbx_strand_id
1 'polypeptide(L)'
;MNLFFGKAKCSICHNGPVFTDSGFHNIGVKAAGPLKVDLGRYNESKVDFDKGAFKTPGLRSITESAPYMHNGTEATLEDVIAFYDRGGDVKENLSPFITPLGLNAQEKKDLVEFLKALDGEPIKVTFPDLP
;
A
#
# COMPACT_ATOMS: atom_id res chain seq x y z
N MET A 1 5.95 6.17 14.44
CA MET A 1 4.70 5.52 14.91
C MET A 1 3.52 6.49 15.00
N ASN A 2 3.58 7.60 15.75
CA ASN A 2 2.42 8.52 15.89
C ASN A 2 1.89 9.08 14.57
N LEU A 3 2.74 9.31 13.57
CA LEU A 3 2.31 9.73 12.22
C LEU A 3 1.45 8.66 11.53
N PHE A 4 1.87 7.40 11.59
CA PHE A 4 1.19 6.28 10.95
C PHE A 4 -0.24 6.08 11.50
N PHE A 5 -0.41 6.20 12.81
CA PHE A 5 -1.71 6.06 13.49
C PHE A 5 -2.52 7.36 13.55
N GLY A 6 -1.88 8.50 13.27
CA GLY A 6 -2.48 9.83 13.35
C GLY A 6 -2.56 10.52 12.00
N LYS A 7 -1.73 11.56 11.81
CA LYS A 7 -1.79 12.48 10.65
C LYS A 7 -1.80 11.77 9.30
N ALA A 8 -0.99 10.71 9.14
CA ALA A 8 -0.89 9.98 7.87
C ALA A 8 -2.04 8.97 7.64
N LYS A 9 -2.87 8.70 8.66
CA LYS A 9 -4.08 7.86 8.56
C LYS A 9 -3.86 6.42 8.04
N CYS A 10 -2.62 5.94 8.00
CA CYS A 10 -2.28 4.62 7.42
C CYS A 10 -2.99 3.48 8.14
N SER A 11 -3.16 3.60 9.47
CA SER A 11 -3.80 2.60 10.31
C SER A 11 -5.30 2.42 10.06
N ILE A 12 -5.94 3.25 9.25
CA ILE A 12 -7.35 3.03 8.87
C ILE A 12 -7.48 1.72 8.10
N CYS A 13 -6.56 1.45 7.17
CA CYS A 13 -6.52 0.22 6.38
C CYS A 13 -5.43 -0.75 6.89
N HIS A 14 -4.28 -0.21 7.32
CA HIS A 14 -3.16 -1.01 7.81
C HIS A 14 -3.17 -1.11 9.34
N ASN A 15 -4.11 -1.90 9.87
CA ASN A 15 -4.29 -2.11 11.32
C ASN A 15 -3.98 -3.57 11.73
N GLY A 16 -4.07 -3.82 13.04
CA GLY A 16 -3.82 -5.16 13.60
C GLY A 16 -2.35 -5.59 13.54
N PRO A 17 -2.04 -6.83 13.97
CA PRO A 17 -0.67 -7.30 14.15
C PRO A 17 0.10 -7.50 12.85
N VAL A 18 -0.60 -7.69 11.73
CA VAL A 18 -0.01 -7.85 10.39
C VAL A 18 -0.21 -6.62 9.50
N PHE A 19 -0.73 -5.52 10.06
CA PHE A 19 -0.93 -4.24 9.37
C PHE A 19 -1.78 -4.35 8.10
N THR A 20 -2.95 -4.98 8.20
CA THR A 20 -3.97 -5.03 7.15
C THR A 20 -5.36 -5.25 7.73
N ASP A 21 -6.35 -4.59 7.16
CA ASP A 21 -7.78 -4.85 7.40
C ASP A 21 -8.32 -5.98 6.50
N SER A 22 -7.48 -6.48 5.57
CA SER A 22 -7.88 -7.41 4.51
C SER A 22 -9.03 -6.90 3.62
N GLY A 23 -9.37 -5.63 3.74
CA GLY A 23 -10.38 -4.94 2.93
C GLY A 23 -9.89 -4.63 1.51
N PHE A 24 -10.78 -4.06 0.70
CA PHE A 24 -10.48 -3.64 -0.66
C PHE A 24 -10.74 -2.15 -0.79
N HIS A 25 -9.74 -1.42 -1.29
CA HIS A 25 -9.79 0.03 -1.41
C HIS A 25 -9.24 0.49 -2.76
N ASN A 26 -9.92 1.45 -3.38
CA ASN A 26 -9.34 2.18 -4.50
C ASN A 26 -8.51 3.34 -3.93
N ILE A 27 -7.19 3.23 -4.02
CA ILE A 27 -6.27 4.25 -3.54
C ILE A 27 -5.77 5.18 -4.66
N GLY A 28 -6.28 5.00 -5.88
CA GLY A 28 -5.98 5.89 -7.01
C GLY A 28 -4.64 5.61 -7.68
N VAL A 29 -4.21 4.35 -7.74
CA VAL A 29 -3.01 3.96 -8.51
C VAL A 29 -3.33 4.03 -10.00
N LYS A 30 -2.48 4.72 -10.77
CA LYS A 30 -2.62 4.77 -12.24
C LYS A 30 -2.32 3.42 -12.85
N ALA A 31 -3.02 3.08 -13.93
CA ALA A 31 -2.70 1.89 -14.72
C ALA A 31 -1.29 1.97 -15.31
N ALA A 32 -0.64 0.83 -15.43
CA ALA A 32 0.72 0.71 -15.96
C ALA A 32 0.84 -0.44 -16.96
N GLY A 33 1.87 -0.37 -17.80
CA GLY A 33 2.13 -1.38 -18.82
C GLY A 33 1.05 -1.39 -19.91
N PRO A 34 0.68 -2.60 -20.41
CA PRO A 34 -0.32 -2.74 -21.47
C PRO A 34 -1.76 -2.49 -21.01
N LEU A 35 -2.01 -2.50 -19.71
CA LEU A 35 -3.34 -2.26 -19.14
C LEU A 35 -3.64 -0.76 -19.13
N LYS A 36 -4.61 -0.34 -19.92
CA LYS A 36 -5.09 1.06 -19.92
C LYS A 36 -6.02 1.36 -18.74
N VAL A 37 -6.74 0.34 -18.27
CA VAL A 37 -7.67 0.41 -17.13
C VAL A 37 -7.51 -0.87 -16.34
N ASP A 38 -7.33 -0.76 -15.03
CA ASP A 38 -7.35 -1.89 -14.11
C ASP A 38 -8.52 -1.73 -13.14
N LEU A 39 -9.54 -2.57 -13.33
CA LEU A 39 -10.77 -2.51 -12.57
C LEU A 39 -10.68 -3.23 -11.22
N GLY A 40 -9.58 -3.94 -10.95
CA GLY A 40 -9.36 -4.63 -9.68
C GLY A 40 -10.51 -5.57 -9.31
N ARG A 41 -10.98 -5.48 -8.07
CA ARG A 41 -12.04 -6.31 -7.51
C ARG A 41 -13.37 -6.26 -8.29
N TYR A 42 -13.66 -5.17 -8.99
CA TYR A 42 -14.87 -5.07 -9.82
C TYR A 42 -14.97 -6.20 -10.84
N ASN A 43 -13.84 -6.72 -11.33
CA ASN A 43 -13.84 -7.83 -12.30
C ASN A 43 -14.55 -9.08 -11.76
N GLU A 44 -14.55 -9.26 -10.43
CA GLU A 44 -15.21 -10.38 -9.74
C GLU A 44 -16.58 -9.97 -9.17
N SER A 45 -16.62 -8.86 -8.42
CA SER A 45 -17.82 -8.47 -7.66
C SER A 45 -18.93 -7.88 -8.52
N LYS A 46 -18.59 -7.22 -9.64
CA LYS A 46 -19.47 -6.40 -10.48
C LYS A 46 -20.17 -5.25 -9.74
N VAL A 47 -19.69 -4.89 -8.57
CA VAL A 47 -20.20 -3.77 -7.75
C VAL A 47 -19.42 -2.52 -8.10
N ASP A 48 -20.10 -1.43 -8.50
CA ASP A 48 -19.45 -0.20 -8.96
C ASP A 48 -18.49 0.41 -7.93
N PHE A 49 -18.77 0.28 -6.65
CA PHE A 49 -17.90 0.71 -5.56
C PHE A 49 -16.52 0.04 -5.58
N ASP A 50 -16.43 -1.17 -6.13
CA ASP A 50 -15.19 -1.95 -6.19
C ASP A 50 -14.31 -1.63 -7.42
N LYS A 51 -14.71 -0.68 -8.27
CA LYS A 51 -13.89 -0.28 -9.42
C LYS A 51 -12.56 0.33 -8.98
N GLY A 52 -11.47 -0.31 -9.43
CA GLY A 52 -10.11 0.09 -9.07
C GLY A 52 -9.71 -0.24 -7.63
N ALA A 53 -10.50 -1.05 -6.92
CA ALA A 53 -10.20 -1.47 -5.57
C ALA A 53 -9.31 -2.72 -5.56
N PHE A 54 -8.28 -2.69 -4.72
CA PHE A 54 -7.35 -3.80 -4.50
C PHE A 54 -7.26 -4.12 -3.01
N LYS A 55 -6.90 -5.37 -2.69
CA LYS A 55 -6.81 -5.81 -1.31
C LYS A 55 -5.65 -5.10 -0.60
N THR A 56 -5.92 -4.61 0.61
CA THR A 56 -4.88 -4.08 1.50
C THR A 56 -3.86 -5.17 1.81
N PRO A 57 -2.58 -5.01 1.45
CA PRO A 57 -1.53 -5.94 1.83
C PRO A 57 -1.13 -5.75 3.30
N GLY A 58 -0.53 -6.79 3.90
CA GLY A 58 0.21 -6.63 5.14
C GLY A 58 1.49 -5.83 4.92
N LEU A 59 2.01 -5.21 6.00
CA LEU A 59 3.25 -4.42 5.91
C LEU A 59 4.45 -5.08 6.59
N ARG A 60 4.32 -6.29 7.13
CA ARG A 60 5.47 -7.00 7.70
C ARG A 60 6.46 -7.34 6.60
N SER A 61 7.75 -7.11 6.87
CA SER A 61 8.86 -7.31 5.94
C SER A 61 8.66 -6.56 4.61
N ILE A 62 8.10 -5.34 4.69
CA ILE A 62 7.73 -4.57 3.51
C ILE A 62 8.94 -4.21 2.63
N THR A 63 10.15 -4.10 3.19
CA THR A 63 11.34 -3.76 2.41
C THR A 63 11.74 -4.85 1.41
N GLU A 64 11.31 -6.10 1.65
CA GLU A 64 11.58 -7.25 0.80
C GLU A 64 10.66 -7.37 -0.43
N SER A 65 9.66 -6.48 -0.55
CA SER A 65 8.59 -6.63 -1.54
C SER A 65 8.55 -5.55 -2.63
N ALA A 66 9.61 -4.76 -2.77
CA ALA A 66 9.73 -3.79 -3.87
C ALA A 66 9.73 -4.50 -5.25
N PRO A 67 9.15 -3.89 -6.31
CA PRO A 67 8.46 -2.60 -6.35
C PRO A 67 7.03 -2.67 -5.77
N TYR A 68 6.52 -1.53 -5.35
CA TYR A 68 5.27 -1.39 -4.61
C TYR A 68 4.05 -1.10 -5.49
N MET A 69 2.87 -1.12 -4.86
CA MET A 69 1.54 -1.14 -5.46
C MET A 69 1.24 -2.46 -6.19
N HIS A 70 -0.04 -2.71 -6.51
CA HIS A 70 -0.45 -3.94 -7.18
C HIS A 70 0.18 -4.14 -8.57
N ASN A 71 0.65 -3.06 -9.19
CA ASN A 71 1.24 -3.05 -10.53
C ASN A 71 2.72 -2.61 -10.57
N GLY A 72 3.35 -2.44 -9.38
CA GLY A 72 4.77 -2.10 -9.29
C GLY A 72 5.14 -0.67 -9.71
N THR A 73 4.19 0.28 -9.69
CA THR A 73 4.45 1.66 -10.15
C THR A 73 5.33 2.49 -9.24
N GLU A 74 5.44 2.12 -7.96
CA GLU A 74 6.28 2.83 -7.00
C GLU A 74 7.52 2.00 -6.69
N ALA A 75 8.71 2.53 -7.01
CA ALA A 75 9.95 1.78 -6.90
C ALA A 75 10.48 1.69 -5.45
N THR A 76 10.22 2.72 -4.65
CA THR A 76 10.77 2.88 -3.29
C THR A 76 9.67 3.17 -2.26
N LEU A 77 9.98 2.99 -0.99
CA LEU A 77 9.06 3.40 0.10
C LEU A 77 8.87 4.91 0.14
N GLU A 78 9.88 5.68 -0.26
CA GLU A 78 9.80 7.13 -0.41
C GLU A 78 8.76 7.51 -1.47
N ASP A 79 8.72 6.80 -2.59
CA ASP A 79 7.71 6.99 -3.65
C ASP A 79 6.31 6.65 -3.14
N VAL A 80 6.17 5.55 -2.40
CA VAL A 80 4.90 5.16 -1.75
C VAL A 80 4.40 6.26 -0.81
N ILE A 81 5.26 6.81 0.05
CA ILE A 81 4.88 7.89 0.97
C ILE A 81 4.52 9.16 0.18
N ALA A 82 5.24 9.48 -0.89
CA ALA A 82 4.92 10.61 -1.76
C ALA A 82 3.58 10.41 -2.49
N PHE A 83 3.27 9.19 -2.92
CA PHE A 83 1.99 8.82 -3.52
C PHE A 83 0.82 9.10 -2.55
N TYR A 84 0.90 8.62 -1.31
CA TYR A 84 -0.14 8.87 -0.31
C TYR A 84 -0.20 10.34 0.11
N ASP A 85 0.94 11.04 0.19
CA ASP A 85 0.98 12.46 0.55
C ASP A 85 0.22 13.34 -0.46
N ARG A 86 0.28 13.01 -1.75
CA ARG A 86 -0.51 13.72 -2.80
C ARG A 86 -1.95 13.22 -2.93
N GLY A 87 -2.33 12.17 -2.19
CA GLY A 87 -3.68 11.61 -2.16
C GLY A 87 -4.03 10.76 -3.38
N GLY A 88 -3.07 9.98 -3.89
CA GLY A 88 -3.24 9.14 -5.08
C GLY A 88 -3.16 9.92 -6.40
N ASP A 89 -3.04 9.23 -7.51
CA ASP A 89 -2.90 9.82 -8.86
C ASP A 89 -4.26 9.91 -9.58
N VAL A 90 -5.09 8.86 -9.50
CA VAL A 90 -6.42 8.80 -10.12
C VAL A 90 -7.48 9.15 -9.07
N LYS A 91 -8.37 10.08 -9.39
CA LYS A 91 -9.38 10.58 -8.44
C LYS A 91 -10.77 9.96 -8.65
N GLU A 92 -10.93 9.18 -9.70
CA GLU A 92 -12.20 8.51 -10.01
C GLU A 92 -12.44 7.35 -9.04
N ASN A 93 -13.62 7.29 -8.45
CA ASN A 93 -14.05 6.26 -7.49
C ASN A 93 -13.06 6.04 -6.32
N LEU A 94 -12.36 7.10 -5.93
CA LEU A 94 -11.34 7.04 -4.88
C LEU A 94 -11.97 6.76 -3.51
N SER A 95 -11.33 5.91 -2.72
CA SER A 95 -11.72 5.69 -1.32
C SER A 95 -11.76 7.02 -0.56
N PRO A 96 -12.80 7.29 0.24
CA PRO A 96 -12.94 8.55 0.99
C PRO A 96 -11.84 8.77 2.03
N PHE A 97 -11.10 7.73 2.36
CA PHE A 97 -9.96 7.82 3.29
C PHE A 97 -8.69 8.34 2.63
N ILE A 98 -8.61 8.34 1.30
CA ILE A 98 -7.45 8.82 0.54
C ILE A 98 -7.61 10.31 0.26
N THR A 99 -6.84 11.09 0.98
CA THR A 99 -6.80 12.56 0.86
C THR A 99 -5.35 13.04 0.97
N PRO A 100 -4.98 14.18 0.40
CA PRO A 100 -3.66 14.75 0.63
C PRO A 100 -3.34 14.89 2.12
N LEU A 101 -2.14 14.48 2.53
CA LEU A 101 -1.76 14.39 3.94
C LEU A 101 -1.05 15.65 4.45
N GLY A 102 -0.39 16.39 3.55
CA GLY A 102 0.37 17.60 3.89
C GLY A 102 1.57 17.29 4.78
N LEU A 103 2.32 16.26 4.46
CA LEU A 103 3.51 15.85 5.20
C LEU A 103 4.71 16.73 4.84
N ASN A 104 5.45 17.18 5.85
CA ASN A 104 6.74 17.81 5.63
C ASN A 104 7.84 16.77 5.33
N ALA A 105 9.04 17.24 4.96
CA ALA A 105 10.15 16.36 4.56
C ALA A 105 10.60 15.41 5.69
N GLN A 106 10.57 15.87 6.95
CA GLN A 106 10.96 15.03 8.08
C GLN A 106 9.90 13.98 8.37
N GLU A 107 8.62 14.34 8.34
CA GLU A 107 7.50 13.41 8.53
C GLU A 107 7.50 12.27 7.50
N LYS A 108 7.86 12.56 6.25
CA LYS A 108 8.02 11.53 5.20
C LYS A 108 9.14 10.55 5.53
N LYS A 109 10.31 11.05 5.95
CA LYS A 109 11.42 10.22 6.40
C LYS A 109 11.06 9.36 7.60
N ASP A 110 10.40 9.93 8.59
CA ASP A 110 9.97 9.21 9.79
C ASP A 110 9.00 8.07 9.48
N LEU A 111 8.10 8.25 8.50
CA LEU A 111 7.20 7.19 8.04
C LEU A 111 7.97 6.07 7.31
N VAL A 112 8.94 6.40 6.47
CA VAL A 112 9.79 5.41 5.80
C VAL A 112 10.57 4.59 6.83
N GLU A 113 11.18 5.23 7.82
CA GLU A 113 11.90 4.54 8.89
C GLU A 113 10.97 3.66 9.75
N PHE A 114 9.74 4.11 9.99
CA PHE A 114 8.74 3.27 10.65
C PHE A 114 8.41 2.02 9.83
N LEU A 115 8.23 2.15 8.51
CA LEU A 115 7.96 1.01 7.63
C LEU A 115 9.13 0.01 7.61
N LYS A 116 10.37 0.49 7.56
CA LYS A 116 11.57 -0.35 7.68
C LYS A 116 11.64 -1.10 9.01
N ALA A 117 11.16 -0.49 10.11
CA ALA A 117 11.11 -1.14 11.42
C ALA A 117 10.07 -2.26 11.52
N LEU A 118 9.23 -2.46 10.50
CA LEU A 118 8.27 -3.58 10.42
C LEU A 118 8.90 -4.87 9.85
N ASP A 119 10.15 -4.81 9.42
CA ASP A 119 10.88 -5.99 8.98
C ASP A 119 11.21 -6.89 10.17
N GLY A 120 11.14 -8.20 9.93
CA GLY A 120 11.53 -9.22 10.89
C GLY A 120 12.90 -9.81 10.55
N GLU A 121 13.35 -10.74 11.39
CA GLU A 121 14.53 -11.54 11.06
C GLU A 121 14.22 -12.44 9.85
N PRO A 122 15.16 -12.57 8.88
CA PRO A 122 14.99 -13.45 7.76
C PRO A 122 14.78 -14.90 8.20
N ILE A 123 13.71 -15.53 7.75
CA ILE A 123 13.45 -16.95 8.02
C ILE A 123 14.44 -17.78 7.18
N LYS A 124 15.36 -18.46 7.85
CA LYS A 124 16.25 -19.43 7.18
C LYS A 124 15.48 -20.75 7.00
N VAL A 125 15.12 -21.04 5.77
CA VAL A 125 14.48 -22.33 5.41
C VAL A 125 15.53 -23.24 4.84
N THR A 126 15.71 -24.40 5.46
CA THR A 126 16.45 -25.51 4.85
C THR A 126 15.46 -26.39 4.11
N PHE A 127 15.58 -26.44 2.79
CA PHE A 127 14.74 -27.31 1.99
C PHE A 127 15.22 -28.76 2.16
N PRO A 128 14.33 -29.73 2.41
CA PRO A 128 14.70 -31.12 2.40
C PRO A 128 15.06 -31.56 0.97
N ASP A 129 16.00 -32.47 0.84
CA ASP A 129 16.24 -33.16 -0.44
C ASP A 129 14.98 -33.90 -0.83
N LEU A 130 14.44 -33.57 -2.00
CA LEU A 130 13.28 -34.25 -2.54
C LEU A 130 13.74 -35.59 -3.14
N PRO A 131 13.00 -36.72 -2.93
CA PRO A 131 13.33 -38.03 -3.48
C PRO A 131 13.26 -38.06 -5.01
#